data_6996b7703b94e54f7aae673957a38f24
#
_entry.id   6996b7703b94e54f7aae673957a38f24
#
_cell.length_a   1.000
_cell.length_b   1.000
_cell.length_c   1.000
_cell.angle_alpha   90.00
_cell.angle_beta   90.00
_cell.angle_gamma   90.00
#
_symmetry.space_group_name_H-M   'P 1'
#
loop_
_entity.id
_entity.type
_entity.pdbx_description
1 polymer ?
#
loop_
_entity_poly.entity_id
_entity_poly.type
_entity_poly.pdbx_seq_one_letter_code
_entity_poly.pdbx_strand_id
1 'polypeptide(L)'
;MKELVSLAESAARAAGAILRSYFQQEYTITHKGLDDPVTNADTEADAFLKEKLLSACPDYGWLSEESADSAERLTKSRVWIVDPLDGTKEFIAGRPEFMVSIGLAENGQPVLGVLYNPINDELFSAYKGQGAFLNGSRISCTQTKTLSEARLIVSRSELIENLWQPYRHFFKTLQPCGSVAYKLALVASGKADIHISLKPKNEWDICAAHCLL
;
A
#
# COMPACT_ATOMS: atom_id res chain seq x y z
N MET A 1 19.87 7.78 0.45
CA MET A 1 18.81 6.79 0.27
C MET A 1 18.58 5.93 1.51
N LYS A 2 19.60 5.32 2.14
CA LYS A 2 19.39 4.51 3.37
C LYS A 2 18.70 5.28 4.50
N GLU A 3 19.06 6.53 4.73
CA GLU A 3 18.42 7.40 5.73
C GLU A 3 16.94 7.65 5.42
N LEU A 4 16.58 7.81 4.14
CA LEU A 4 15.18 7.96 3.70
C LEU A 4 14.38 6.67 3.92
N VAL A 5 14.99 5.50 3.71
CA VAL A 5 14.35 4.21 4.03
C VAL A 5 14.06 4.13 5.52
N SER A 6 15.06 4.38 6.37
CA SER A 6 14.89 4.35 7.83
C SER A 6 13.86 5.36 8.33
N LEU A 7 13.80 6.56 7.71
CA LEU A 7 12.77 7.56 7.98
C LEU A 7 11.38 7.01 7.65
N ALA A 8 11.20 6.46 6.44
CA ALA A 8 9.91 5.92 5.99
C ALA A 8 9.48 4.70 6.80
N GLU A 9 10.39 3.80 7.15
CA GLU A 9 10.12 2.65 8.02
C GLU A 9 9.67 3.08 9.43
N SER A 10 10.36 4.05 10.02
CA SER A 10 9.98 4.62 11.32
C SER A 10 8.62 5.32 11.24
N ALA A 11 8.36 6.09 10.19
CA ALA A 11 7.08 6.77 9.97
C ALA A 11 5.94 5.77 9.77
N ALA A 12 6.15 4.72 8.96
CA ALA A 12 5.16 3.68 8.71
C ALA A 12 4.79 2.93 10.00
N ARG A 13 5.77 2.57 10.84
CA ARG A 13 5.50 1.92 12.14
C ARG A 13 4.72 2.83 13.10
N ALA A 14 5.06 4.12 13.14
CA ALA A 14 4.36 5.06 14.01
C ALA A 14 2.91 5.31 13.54
N ALA A 15 2.69 5.51 12.23
CA ALA A 15 1.36 5.58 11.65
C ALA A 15 0.57 4.28 11.88
N GLY A 16 1.21 3.11 11.71
CA GLY A 16 0.61 1.82 12.02
C GLY A 16 0.20 1.66 13.48
N ALA A 17 0.93 2.29 14.43
CA ALA A 17 0.52 2.31 15.84
C ALA A 17 -0.76 3.15 16.05
N ILE A 18 -0.91 4.27 15.31
CA ILE A 18 -2.15 5.05 15.28
C ILE A 18 -3.30 4.17 14.78
N LEU A 19 -3.14 3.53 13.60
CA LEU A 19 -4.18 2.66 13.03
C LEU A 19 -4.55 1.52 13.99
N ARG A 20 -3.56 0.89 14.63
CA ARG A 20 -3.79 -0.20 15.59
C ARG A 20 -4.62 0.27 16.79
N SER A 21 -4.44 1.51 17.26
CA SER A 21 -5.21 2.04 18.41
C SER A 21 -6.69 2.21 18.09
N TYR A 22 -7.05 2.37 16.83
CA TYR A 22 -8.43 2.44 16.35
C TYR A 22 -8.99 1.08 15.92
N PHE A 23 -8.13 0.13 15.55
CA PHE A 23 -8.58 -1.14 14.98
C PHE A 23 -9.48 -1.92 15.96
N GLN A 24 -10.70 -2.24 15.54
CA GLN A 24 -11.73 -2.90 16.36
C GLN A 24 -12.17 -2.10 17.60
N GLN A 25 -11.97 -0.78 17.57
CA GLN A 25 -12.45 0.15 18.58
C GLN A 25 -13.55 1.05 18.00
N GLU A 26 -14.00 2.03 18.77
CA GLU A 26 -14.93 3.07 18.28
C GLU A 26 -14.17 4.11 17.46
N TYR A 27 -14.65 4.41 16.27
CA TYR A 27 -14.18 5.49 15.38
C TYR A 27 -15.31 6.03 14.52
N THR A 28 -15.12 7.22 13.98
CA THR A 28 -16.08 7.83 13.06
C THR A 28 -15.79 7.41 11.62
N ILE A 29 -16.88 7.18 10.86
CA ILE A 29 -16.80 6.88 9.43
C ILE A 29 -17.49 8.02 8.69
N THR A 30 -16.81 8.58 7.71
CA THR A 30 -17.36 9.53 6.74
C THR A 30 -17.17 8.97 5.33
N HIS A 31 -17.70 9.62 4.31
CA HIS A 31 -17.63 9.13 2.93
C HIS A 31 -17.20 10.25 2.00
N LYS A 32 -16.13 10.03 1.23
CA LYS A 32 -15.69 10.92 0.14
C LYS A 32 -16.55 10.75 -1.11
N GLY A 33 -17.19 9.59 -1.28
CA GLY A 33 -18.05 9.21 -2.40
C GLY A 33 -18.99 8.05 -2.06
N LEU A 34 -19.75 7.55 -3.04
CA LEU A 34 -20.80 6.53 -2.85
C LEU A 34 -20.30 5.21 -2.23
N ASP A 35 -19.04 4.85 -2.40
CA ASP A 35 -18.45 3.59 -1.90
C ASP A 35 -16.99 3.82 -1.45
N ASP A 36 -16.71 5.00 -0.91
CA ASP A 36 -15.38 5.48 -0.54
C ASP A 36 -15.38 5.98 0.93
N PRO A 37 -15.37 5.04 1.91
CA PRO A 37 -15.35 5.38 3.31
C PRO A 37 -13.96 5.87 3.72
N VAL A 38 -13.93 6.83 4.64
CA VAL A 38 -12.74 7.28 5.35
C VAL A 38 -13.04 7.33 6.85
N THR A 39 -12.09 6.96 7.67
CA THR A 39 -12.20 7.03 9.13
C THR A 39 -11.32 8.13 9.70
N ASN A 40 -11.55 8.49 10.95
CA ASN A 40 -10.62 9.40 11.64
C ASN A 40 -9.23 8.77 11.86
N ALA A 41 -9.09 7.44 11.77
CA ALA A 41 -7.79 6.77 11.77
C ALA A 41 -6.98 7.11 10.51
N ASP A 42 -7.63 7.13 9.31
CA ASP A 42 -7.00 7.52 8.04
C ASP A 42 -6.46 8.96 8.12
N THR A 43 -7.32 9.90 8.56
CA THR A 43 -6.97 11.33 8.59
C THR A 43 -5.90 11.65 9.64
N GLU A 44 -5.92 10.98 10.80
CA GLU A 44 -4.89 11.16 11.83
C GLU A 44 -3.54 10.60 11.37
N ALA A 45 -3.55 9.41 10.74
CA ALA A 45 -2.35 8.81 10.18
C ALA A 45 -1.77 9.66 9.03
N ASP A 46 -2.62 10.23 8.15
CA ASP A 46 -2.20 11.14 7.08
C ASP A 46 -1.50 12.38 7.65
N ALA A 47 -2.15 13.07 8.60
CA ALA A 47 -1.60 14.27 9.22
C ALA A 47 -0.23 13.99 9.87
N PHE A 48 -0.11 12.88 10.61
CA PHE A 48 1.14 12.45 11.21
C PHE A 48 2.23 12.18 10.16
N LEU A 49 1.92 11.41 9.10
CA LEU A 49 2.87 11.07 8.05
C LEU A 49 3.36 12.31 7.31
N LYS A 50 2.44 13.21 6.98
CA LYS A 50 2.76 14.48 6.32
C LYS A 50 3.72 15.33 7.15
N GLU A 51 3.41 15.56 8.42
CA GLU A 51 4.27 16.30 9.32
C GLU A 51 5.65 15.63 9.44
N LYS A 52 5.69 14.33 9.71
CA LYS A 52 6.93 13.59 9.92
C LYS A 52 7.85 13.58 8.71
N LEU A 53 7.31 13.32 7.52
CA LEU A 53 8.10 13.19 6.30
C LEU A 53 8.51 14.55 5.73
N LEU A 54 7.61 15.55 5.73
CA LEU A 54 7.95 16.87 5.22
C LEU A 54 8.82 17.68 6.18
N SER A 55 8.73 17.49 7.49
CA SER A 55 9.66 18.12 8.44
C SER A 55 11.10 17.63 8.22
N ALA A 56 11.28 16.37 7.85
CA ALA A 56 12.60 15.82 7.54
C ALA A 56 13.06 16.14 6.10
N CYS A 57 12.12 16.37 5.18
CA CYS A 57 12.38 16.61 3.75
C CYS A 57 11.52 17.77 3.23
N PRO A 58 11.76 19.03 3.66
CA PRO A 58 10.87 20.17 3.37
C PRO A 58 10.79 20.54 1.89
N ASP A 59 11.80 20.17 1.10
CA ASP A 59 11.84 20.46 -0.34
C ASP A 59 11.09 19.44 -1.21
N TYR A 60 10.57 18.34 -0.60
CA TYR A 60 9.85 17.30 -1.34
C TYR A 60 8.38 17.68 -1.54
N GLY A 61 7.80 17.16 -2.63
CA GLY A 61 6.37 17.24 -2.87
C GLY A 61 5.61 16.21 -2.02
N TRP A 62 4.30 16.37 -1.96
CA TRP A 62 3.37 15.51 -1.23
C TRP A 62 2.17 15.16 -2.10
N LEU A 63 1.86 13.87 -2.17
CA LEU A 63 0.62 13.34 -2.73
C LEU A 63 0.10 12.26 -1.76
N SER A 64 -1.13 12.40 -1.31
CA SER A 64 -1.78 11.43 -0.43
C SER A 64 -3.24 11.25 -0.80
N GLU A 65 -3.80 10.09 -0.45
CA GLU A 65 -5.23 9.81 -0.63
C GLU A 65 -6.11 10.75 0.20
N GLU A 66 -5.67 11.15 1.41
CA GLU A 66 -6.48 11.87 2.39
C GLU A 66 -6.25 13.39 2.40
N SER A 67 -5.20 13.85 1.75
CA SER A 67 -4.89 15.29 1.63
C SER A 67 -5.26 15.83 0.25
N ALA A 68 -5.74 17.08 0.20
CA ALA A 68 -5.95 17.77 -1.07
C ALA A 68 -4.64 17.83 -1.88
N ASP A 69 -4.72 17.44 -3.16
CA ASP A 69 -3.58 17.51 -4.07
C ASP A 69 -3.20 18.95 -4.37
N SER A 70 -1.91 19.19 -4.53
CA SER A 70 -1.35 20.48 -4.93
C SER A 70 -0.49 20.33 -6.19
N ALA A 71 -0.79 21.14 -7.22
CA ALA A 71 0.02 21.16 -8.44
C ALA A 71 1.49 21.54 -8.18
N GLU A 72 1.81 22.13 -7.01
CA GLU A 72 3.18 22.44 -6.62
C GLU A 72 4.07 21.18 -6.61
N ARG A 73 3.53 20.01 -6.22
CA ARG A 73 4.28 18.75 -6.24
C ARG A 73 4.87 18.41 -7.61
N LEU A 74 4.23 18.86 -8.69
CA LEU A 74 4.68 18.60 -10.07
C LEU A 74 5.97 19.37 -10.42
N THR A 75 6.34 20.37 -9.63
CA THR A 75 7.58 21.13 -9.78
C THR A 75 8.75 20.54 -8.97
N LYS A 76 8.46 19.54 -8.11
CA LYS A 76 9.44 18.93 -7.23
C LYS A 76 10.09 17.72 -7.89
N SER A 77 11.41 17.60 -7.77
CA SER A 77 12.14 16.42 -8.27
C SER A 77 11.83 15.13 -7.46
N ARG A 78 11.44 15.29 -6.20
CA ARG A 78 11.06 14.20 -5.30
C ARG A 78 9.70 14.45 -4.68
N VAL A 79 8.87 13.40 -4.66
CA VAL A 79 7.50 13.47 -4.14
C VAL A 79 7.25 12.24 -3.27
N TRP A 80 6.84 12.47 -2.02
CA TRP A 80 6.25 11.44 -1.20
C TRP A 80 4.84 11.12 -1.72
N ILE A 81 4.56 9.84 -1.92
CA ILE A 81 3.27 9.33 -2.40
C ILE A 81 2.77 8.33 -1.36
N VAL A 82 1.69 8.69 -0.68
CA VAL A 82 1.27 8.06 0.57
C VAL A 82 -0.19 7.63 0.50
N ASP A 83 -0.46 6.43 0.99
CA ASP A 83 -1.78 6.01 1.44
C ASP A 83 -1.65 5.65 2.92
N PRO A 84 -2.27 6.44 3.82
CA PRO A 84 -2.17 6.20 5.26
C PRO A 84 -2.85 4.91 5.70
N LEU A 85 -3.89 4.46 4.97
CA LEU A 85 -4.66 3.24 5.26
C LEU A 85 -5.16 2.60 3.95
N ASP A 86 -4.27 2.02 3.14
CA ASP A 86 -4.72 1.20 1.99
C ASP A 86 -5.50 -0.03 2.51
N GLY A 87 -6.79 -0.03 2.25
CA GLY A 87 -7.71 -1.07 2.71
C GLY A 87 -8.68 -0.62 3.81
N THR A 88 -9.17 0.62 3.79
CA THR A 88 -10.14 1.18 4.74
C THR A 88 -11.39 0.30 4.90
N LYS A 89 -11.88 -0.32 3.83
CA LYS A 89 -13.02 -1.26 3.90
C LYS A 89 -12.70 -2.51 4.73
N GLU A 90 -11.49 -3.04 4.62
CA GLU A 90 -11.02 -4.17 5.42
C GLU A 90 -10.82 -3.77 6.88
N PHE A 91 -10.26 -2.60 7.12
CA PHE A 91 -10.14 -2.03 8.45
C PHE A 91 -11.50 -1.92 9.14
N ILE A 92 -12.50 -1.32 8.47
CA ILE A 92 -13.88 -1.20 8.98
C ILE A 92 -14.51 -2.59 9.22
N ALA A 93 -14.20 -3.57 8.36
CA ALA A 93 -14.69 -4.94 8.52
C ALA A 93 -13.94 -5.75 9.59
N GLY A 94 -12.99 -5.16 10.32
CA GLY A 94 -12.19 -5.82 11.35
C GLY A 94 -11.22 -6.87 10.80
N ARG A 95 -10.81 -6.75 9.53
CA ARG A 95 -9.89 -7.66 8.85
C ARG A 95 -8.47 -7.09 8.87
N PRO A 96 -7.43 -7.93 9.02
CA PRO A 96 -6.05 -7.46 9.14
C PRO A 96 -5.40 -7.11 7.79
N GLU A 97 -6.15 -7.08 6.70
CA GLU A 97 -5.65 -6.94 5.32
C GLU A 97 -5.60 -5.45 4.91
N PHE A 98 -4.84 -4.63 5.65
CA PHE A 98 -4.63 -3.21 5.34
C PHE A 98 -3.17 -2.81 5.59
N MET A 99 -2.73 -1.73 4.97
CA MET A 99 -1.34 -1.29 4.99
C MET A 99 -1.23 0.23 5.18
N VAL A 100 -0.17 0.66 5.86
CA VAL A 100 0.40 1.99 5.64
C VAL A 100 1.30 1.88 4.41
N SER A 101 1.11 2.72 3.39
CA SER A 101 1.86 2.74 2.14
C SER A 101 2.61 4.06 1.99
N ILE A 102 3.95 4.01 1.90
CA ILE A 102 4.82 5.18 1.73
C ILE A 102 5.75 4.92 0.55
N GLY A 103 5.49 5.61 -0.55
CA GLY A 103 6.36 5.63 -1.73
C GLY A 103 7.13 6.94 -1.84
N LEU A 104 8.32 6.89 -2.42
CA LEU A 104 9.05 8.06 -2.89
C LEU A 104 9.28 7.94 -4.39
N ALA A 105 8.78 8.91 -5.14
CA ALA A 105 9.11 9.07 -6.54
C ALA A 105 10.20 10.13 -6.73
N GLU A 106 11.16 9.87 -7.60
CA GLU A 106 12.18 10.81 -8.07
C GLU A 106 12.05 10.98 -9.57
N ASN A 107 11.79 12.21 -10.04
CA ASN A 107 11.56 12.52 -11.44
C ASN A 107 10.50 11.62 -12.08
N GLY A 108 9.40 11.37 -11.37
CA GLY A 108 8.28 10.55 -11.82
C GLY A 108 8.51 9.04 -11.78
N GLN A 109 9.64 8.56 -11.22
CA GLN A 109 9.95 7.14 -11.09
C GLN A 109 9.97 6.73 -9.62
N PRO A 110 9.28 5.65 -9.21
CA PRO A 110 9.39 5.11 -7.86
C PRO A 110 10.83 4.70 -7.55
N VAL A 111 11.37 5.18 -6.43
CA VAL A 111 12.76 4.88 -6.01
C VAL A 111 12.87 4.28 -4.61
N LEU A 112 11.82 4.41 -3.81
CA LEU A 112 11.70 3.84 -2.47
C LEU A 112 10.25 3.46 -2.21
N GLY A 113 10.04 2.33 -1.56
CA GLY A 113 8.74 1.88 -1.10
C GLY A 113 8.83 1.23 0.27
N VAL A 114 7.93 1.62 1.17
CA VAL A 114 7.72 1.01 2.48
C VAL A 114 6.24 0.73 2.64
N LEU A 115 5.92 -0.52 2.99
CA LEU A 115 4.56 -0.97 3.30
C LEU A 115 4.58 -1.60 4.68
N TYR A 116 3.63 -1.23 5.52
CA TYR A 116 3.55 -1.79 6.86
C TYR A 116 2.14 -2.25 7.22
N ASN A 117 2.01 -3.55 7.52
CA ASN A 117 0.80 -4.12 8.12
C ASN A 117 0.95 -4.11 9.64
N PRO A 118 0.22 -3.26 10.38
CA PRO A 118 0.42 -3.12 11.81
C PRO A 118 -0.17 -4.28 12.64
N ILE A 119 -1.07 -5.08 12.05
CA ILE A 119 -1.71 -6.20 12.75
C ILE A 119 -0.82 -7.44 12.70
N ASN A 120 -0.25 -7.72 11.54
CA ASN A 120 0.64 -8.87 11.34
C ASN A 120 2.11 -8.56 11.66
N ASP A 121 2.44 -7.29 11.96
CA ASP A 121 3.82 -6.76 12.08
C ASP A 121 4.71 -7.12 10.89
N GLU A 122 4.16 -6.94 9.68
CA GLU A 122 4.87 -7.17 8.41
C GLU A 122 5.33 -5.83 7.83
N LEU A 123 6.63 -5.55 7.89
CA LEU A 123 7.24 -4.38 7.27
C LEU A 123 7.97 -4.80 6.00
N PHE A 124 7.44 -4.38 4.86
CA PHE A 124 8.08 -4.53 3.55
C PHE A 124 8.82 -3.24 3.22
N SER A 125 10.05 -3.35 2.74
CA SER A 125 10.81 -2.18 2.28
C SER A 125 11.68 -2.52 1.08
N ALA A 126 11.81 -1.55 0.18
CA ALA A 126 12.69 -1.63 -0.97
C ALA A 126 13.20 -0.24 -1.36
N TYR A 127 14.37 -0.20 -1.96
CA TYR A 127 14.82 0.97 -2.72
C TYR A 127 15.63 0.54 -3.93
N LYS A 128 15.58 1.37 -4.95
CA LYS A 128 16.10 1.07 -6.29
C LYS A 128 17.52 0.51 -6.24
N GLY A 129 17.68 -0.70 -6.81
CA GLY A 129 18.96 -1.39 -6.94
C GLY A 129 19.42 -2.20 -5.72
N GLN A 130 18.63 -2.28 -4.64
CA GLN A 130 19.01 -3.03 -3.45
C GLN A 130 18.14 -4.27 -3.18
N GLY A 131 17.02 -4.40 -3.93
CA GLY A 131 16.04 -5.47 -3.74
C GLY A 131 15.02 -5.16 -2.66
N ALA A 132 14.18 -6.14 -2.37
CA ALA A 132 13.07 -6.03 -1.45
C ALA A 132 13.28 -6.88 -0.19
N PHE A 133 12.73 -6.40 0.92
CA PHE A 133 12.88 -7.00 2.24
C PHE A 133 11.54 -7.08 2.97
N LEU A 134 11.34 -8.14 3.74
CA LEU A 134 10.27 -8.30 4.73
C LEU A 134 10.90 -8.45 6.11
N ASN A 135 10.62 -7.53 7.02
CA ASN A 135 11.20 -7.50 8.37
C ASN A 135 12.74 -7.66 8.35
N GLY A 136 13.41 -6.99 7.41
CA GLY A 136 14.86 -7.06 7.23
C GLY A 136 15.39 -8.30 6.51
N SER A 137 14.56 -9.30 6.24
CA SER A 137 14.94 -10.49 5.47
C SER A 137 14.65 -10.29 3.99
N ARG A 138 15.62 -10.62 3.13
CA ARG A 138 15.45 -10.47 1.67
C ARG A 138 14.32 -11.36 1.15
N ILE A 139 13.48 -10.81 0.28
CA ILE A 139 12.38 -11.52 -0.37
C ILE A 139 12.56 -11.54 -1.89
N SER A 140 11.83 -12.42 -2.56
CA SER A 140 11.75 -12.50 -4.02
C SER A 140 10.43 -13.08 -4.48
N CYS A 141 9.99 -12.71 -5.67
CA CYS A 141 8.85 -13.33 -6.34
C CYS A 141 9.10 -14.81 -6.62
N THR A 142 8.03 -15.55 -6.85
CA THR A 142 8.08 -16.95 -7.29
C THR A 142 8.67 -17.08 -8.69
N GLN A 143 8.95 -18.31 -9.10
CA GLN A 143 9.42 -18.64 -10.45
C GLN A 143 8.31 -19.28 -11.31
N THR A 144 7.04 -19.12 -10.93
CA THR A 144 5.87 -19.60 -11.68
C THR A 144 5.86 -18.98 -13.09
N LYS A 145 5.72 -19.83 -14.13
CA LYS A 145 5.87 -19.41 -15.53
C LYS A 145 4.57 -19.47 -16.33
N THR A 146 3.56 -20.18 -15.83
CA THR A 146 2.30 -20.37 -16.54
C THR A 146 1.12 -19.93 -15.70
N LEU A 147 0.08 -19.38 -16.33
CA LEU A 147 -1.13 -18.97 -15.63
C LEU A 147 -1.83 -20.15 -14.94
N SER A 148 -1.82 -21.33 -15.55
CA SER A 148 -2.45 -22.54 -15.00
C SER A 148 -1.81 -23.04 -13.71
N GLU A 149 -0.59 -22.61 -13.41
CA GLU A 149 0.10 -22.91 -12.16
C GLU A 149 0.07 -21.72 -11.18
N ALA A 150 -0.34 -20.54 -11.65
CA ALA A 150 -0.29 -19.31 -10.87
C ALA A 150 -1.41 -19.23 -9.83
N ARG A 151 -1.02 -18.78 -8.63
CA ARG A 151 -1.93 -18.36 -7.56
C ARG A 151 -2.22 -16.88 -7.74
N LEU A 152 -3.42 -16.58 -8.26
CA LEU A 152 -3.89 -15.21 -8.46
C LEU A 152 -4.50 -14.68 -7.17
N ILE A 153 -4.10 -13.46 -6.77
CA ILE A 153 -4.70 -12.72 -5.66
C ILE A 153 -5.47 -11.51 -6.21
N VAL A 154 -6.72 -11.34 -5.79
CA VAL A 154 -7.65 -10.34 -6.35
C VAL A 154 -8.40 -9.58 -5.28
N SER A 155 -8.99 -8.45 -5.64
CA SER A 155 -9.85 -7.68 -4.74
C SER A 155 -11.10 -8.48 -4.36
N ARG A 156 -11.43 -8.47 -3.08
CA ARG A 156 -12.64 -9.08 -2.54
C ARG A 156 -13.91 -8.48 -3.16
N SER A 157 -13.95 -7.15 -3.37
CA SER A 157 -15.05 -6.48 -4.03
C SER A 157 -15.26 -6.95 -5.48
N GLU A 158 -14.17 -7.11 -6.23
CA GLU A 158 -14.25 -7.61 -7.62
C GLU A 158 -14.81 -9.05 -7.70
N LEU A 159 -14.57 -9.88 -6.66
CA LEU A 159 -15.17 -11.22 -6.58
C LEU A 159 -16.66 -11.17 -6.24
N ILE A 160 -17.06 -10.31 -5.30
CA ILE A 160 -18.47 -10.10 -4.94
C ILE A 160 -19.27 -9.63 -6.17
N GLU A 161 -18.66 -8.77 -7.00
CA GLU A 161 -19.25 -8.30 -8.26
C GLU A 161 -19.16 -9.32 -9.41
N ASN A 162 -18.63 -10.52 -9.18
CA ASN A 162 -18.43 -11.59 -10.16
C ASN A 162 -17.56 -11.20 -11.39
N LEU A 163 -16.72 -10.18 -11.28
CA LEU A 163 -15.89 -9.72 -12.41
C LEU A 163 -14.86 -10.78 -12.84
N TRP A 164 -14.48 -11.69 -11.94
CA TRP A 164 -13.50 -12.74 -12.18
C TRP A 164 -14.07 -14.04 -12.77
N GLN A 165 -15.41 -14.18 -12.87
CA GLN A 165 -16.05 -15.38 -13.38
C GLN A 165 -15.52 -15.84 -14.75
N PRO A 166 -15.33 -14.97 -15.75
CA PRO A 166 -14.84 -15.37 -17.08
C PRO A 166 -13.39 -15.84 -17.07
N TYR A 167 -12.58 -15.43 -16.10
CA TYR A 167 -11.12 -15.62 -16.10
C TYR A 167 -10.64 -16.70 -15.13
N ARG A 168 -11.50 -17.16 -14.22
CA ARG A 168 -11.13 -18.05 -13.12
C ARG A 168 -10.44 -19.32 -13.57
N HIS A 169 -10.82 -19.88 -14.71
CA HIS A 169 -10.32 -21.14 -15.24
C HIS A 169 -8.87 -21.07 -15.75
N PHE A 170 -8.31 -19.87 -15.93
CA PHE A 170 -6.91 -19.70 -16.36
C PHE A 170 -5.91 -19.93 -15.23
N PHE A 171 -6.32 -19.84 -13.98
CA PHE A 171 -5.42 -19.81 -12.83
C PHE A 171 -5.59 -21.06 -11.95
N LYS A 172 -4.48 -21.46 -11.29
CA LYS A 172 -4.48 -22.57 -10.34
C LYS A 172 -5.42 -22.31 -9.17
N THR A 173 -5.30 -21.12 -8.58
CA THR A 173 -6.17 -20.66 -7.50
C THR A 173 -6.46 -19.17 -7.66
N LEU A 174 -7.60 -18.74 -7.12
CA LEU A 174 -8.02 -17.36 -7.06
C LEU A 174 -8.38 -17.05 -5.60
N GLN A 175 -7.59 -16.16 -4.98
CA GLN A 175 -7.68 -15.84 -3.56
C GLN A 175 -8.15 -14.39 -3.36
N PRO A 176 -9.24 -14.17 -2.58
CA PRO A 176 -9.66 -12.82 -2.19
C PRO A 176 -8.70 -12.23 -1.15
N CYS A 177 -8.37 -10.95 -1.33
CA CYS A 177 -7.63 -10.18 -0.35
C CYS A 177 -8.03 -8.71 -0.44
N GLY A 178 -7.97 -8.00 0.69
CA GLY A 178 -8.07 -6.55 0.75
C GLY A 178 -6.77 -5.86 0.38
N SER A 179 -6.74 -4.53 0.41
CA SER A 179 -5.56 -3.69 0.18
C SER A 179 -4.85 -3.99 -1.14
N VAL A 180 -4.61 -3.01 -1.96
CA VAL A 180 -3.83 -3.17 -3.22
C VAL A 180 -2.36 -3.37 -2.89
N ALA A 181 -1.83 -2.53 -2.00
CA ALA A 181 -0.45 -2.58 -1.56
C ALA A 181 -0.12 -3.94 -0.92
N TYR A 182 -1.02 -4.49 -0.09
CA TYR A 182 -0.80 -5.80 0.54
C TYR A 182 -0.77 -6.93 -0.49
N LYS A 183 -1.69 -6.93 -1.48
CA LYS A 183 -1.67 -7.92 -2.56
C LYS A 183 -0.36 -7.90 -3.35
N LEU A 184 0.15 -6.71 -3.67
CA LEU A 184 1.43 -6.55 -4.36
C LEU A 184 2.61 -6.98 -3.47
N ALA A 185 2.58 -6.69 -2.17
CA ALA A 185 3.58 -7.17 -1.20
C ALA A 185 3.60 -8.70 -1.09
N LEU A 186 2.42 -9.36 -1.13
CA LEU A 186 2.32 -10.81 -1.15
C LEU A 186 2.91 -11.42 -2.43
N VAL A 187 2.77 -10.76 -3.58
CA VAL A 187 3.46 -11.17 -4.82
C VAL A 187 4.96 -10.99 -4.67
N ALA A 188 5.44 -9.84 -4.22
CA ALA A 188 6.87 -9.56 -4.02
C ALA A 188 7.55 -10.55 -3.08
N SER A 189 6.81 -11.06 -2.07
CA SER A 189 7.32 -12.05 -1.11
C SER A 189 7.12 -13.51 -1.51
N GLY A 190 6.60 -13.78 -2.72
CA GLY A 190 6.35 -15.14 -3.20
C GLY A 190 5.17 -15.86 -2.51
N LYS A 191 4.38 -15.16 -1.71
CA LYS A 191 3.17 -15.69 -1.07
C LYS A 191 2.00 -15.82 -2.07
N ALA A 192 2.02 -15.02 -3.14
CA ALA A 192 1.17 -15.15 -4.33
C ALA A 192 2.05 -15.07 -5.58
N ASP A 193 1.52 -15.42 -6.75
CA ASP A 193 2.29 -15.42 -8.00
C ASP A 193 1.97 -14.20 -8.87
N ILE A 194 0.72 -13.75 -8.82
CA ILE A 194 0.24 -12.65 -9.65
C ILE A 194 -0.88 -11.87 -8.93
N HIS A 195 -0.90 -10.56 -9.11
CA HIS A 195 -2.03 -9.69 -8.81
C HIS A 195 -2.49 -8.98 -10.07
N ILE A 196 -3.80 -8.96 -10.28
CA ILE A 196 -4.45 -8.18 -11.35
C ILE A 196 -5.62 -7.44 -10.71
N SER A 197 -5.76 -6.15 -11.02
CA SER A 197 -6.96 -5.38 -10.72
C SER A 197 -7.73 -5.09 -12.00
N LEU A 198 -9.03 -5.30 -11.97
CA LEU A 198 -9.94 -4.98 -13.08
C LEU A 198 -10.53 -3.57 -12.94
N LYS A 199 -10.21 -2.88 -11.86
CA LYS A 199 -10.62 -1.49 -11.60
C LYS A 199 -9.40 -0.56 -11.57
N PRO A 200 -9.54 0.70 -11.99
CA PRO A 200 -8.48 1.70 -11.92
C PRO A 200 -7.87 1.82 -10.52
N LYS A 201 -6.61 2.21 -10.45
CA LYS A 201 -5.86 2.46 -9.22
C LYS A 201 -5.18 3.82 -9.28
N ASN A 202 -4.99 4.42 -8.12
CA ASN A 202 -4.29 5.69 -7.98
C ASN A 202 -2.80 5.45 -7.71
N GLU A 203 -2.01 6.51 -7.79
CA GLU A 203 -0.57 6.45 -7.55
C GLU A 203 -0.23 5.98 -6.14
N TRP A 204 -0.99 6.37 -5.13
CA TRP A 204 -0.76 5.99 -3.74
C TRP A 204 -1.04 4.51 -3.46
N ASP A 205 -1.95 3.86 -4.21
CA ASP A 205 -2.22 2.43 -4.13
C ASP A 205 -1.00 1.58 -4.54
N ILE A 206 -0.17 2.08 -5.48
CA ILE A 206 0.81 1.26 -6.19
C ILE A 206 2.27 1.71 -6.05
N CYS A 207 2.54 3.00 -5.79
CA CYS A 207 3.90 3.55 -5.87
C CYS A 207 4.89 2.81 -4.96
N ALA A 208 4.56 2.62 -3.69
CA ALA A 208 5.44 1.92 -2.75
C ALA A 208 5.65 0.46 -3.15
N ALA A 209 4.57 -0.24 -3.51
CA ALA A 209 4.62 -1.65 -3.91
C ALA A 209 5.39 -1.88 -5.21
N HIS A 210 5.39 -0.91 -6.13
CA HIS A 210 6.17 -0.98 -7.38
C HIS A 210 7.68 -1.09 -7.12
N CYS A 211 8.17 -0.50 -6.03
CA CYS A 211 9.59 -0.64 -5.66
C CYS A 211 9.96 -2.04 -5.14
N LEU A 212 8.98 -2.82 -4.67
CA LEU A 212 9.19 -4.18 -4.16
C LEU A 212 9.28 -5.22 -5.27
N LEU A 213 8.66 -4.94 -6.43
CA LEU A 213 8.56 -5.80 -7.62
C LEU A 213 9.61 -5.47 -8.65
#